data_067b6d75355df3b7667d564d6d3f9ffe
#
_entry.id   067b6d75355df3b7667d564d6d3f9ffe
#
_cell.length_a   1.000
_cell.length_b   1.000
_cell.length_c   1.000
_cell.angle_alpha   90.00
_cell.angle_beta   90.00
_cell.angle_gamma   90.00
#
_symmetry.space_group_name_H-M   'P 1'
#
loop_
_entity.id
_entity.type
_entity.pdbx_description
1 polymer ?
#
loop_
_entity_poly.entity_id
_entity_poly.type
_entity_poly.pdbx_seq_one_letter_code
_entity_poly.pdbx_strand_id
1 'polypeptide(L)'
;MAVFVKVAPNPHFFLSWFVPVSAHLTQETGTVRKKWKDRLPVALLYPNVYPVAVSNLGYQLVYTLLNQQEGVVCERFVYPDQDQPLRSLESSRLLSDFPLVMGSISFEHDYPRLTAMLAAGGIPPFAADRSPQVCAGNPLVILGGVGVFMNPEPLAVFADLMVIGEAEPLLEPLIESLNEFAAIPREELLVTIGSTLPGCYVPGMYHFVYGDKGEVRRIEPKAGLPERVTKVIAPAMARAAHSTLLSPEAELGMYMVELGRGCSRGCRFCAAGFIYRPPRLWTAEAILAGLADRPERINRIGLLGMEMASSETVDRIAAYLREHGCALSFSSLRADRITAQTLELLAASRLKSVAIAADGCSERLRTLINKGLGEEDLLGAAERLVAAGIFHLKLYVMIGLPTETQDDLDELIRLVDRLLARILPVGRSRKRLSELTLSINCFVPKPWTPFQYCSFGGLAPAEAKEERIEPALAGLKEKIRYLRKMLCNMANLHLKFDHPDQALQQAVYSRGDRRLGPALLDIGCGRLPFKQALRRHRVDPWEYAVRPRHQHELMCWEVVDHGIRPGFLWEEYARAVRGLATPPCQPAVCRRCGVCHEAK
;
A
#
# COMPACT_ATOMS: atom_id res chain seq x y z
N MET A 1 5.87 3.68 -1.86
CA MET A 1 4.51 3.26 -1.52
C MET A 1 3.57 4.35 -1.98
N ALA A 2 2.70 4.07 -2.97
CA ALA A 2 1.70 5.03 -3.37
C ALA A 2 0.82 5.33 -2.16
N VAL A 3 0.69 6.58 -1.79
CA VAL A 3 -0.34 7.02 -0.86
C VAL A 3 -1.66 6.74 -1.58
N PHE A 4 -2.41 5.79 -1.08
CA PHE A 4 -3.69 5.39 -1.64
C PHE A 4 -4.66 6.56 -1.60
N VAL A 5 -4.75 7.29 -2.70
CA VAL A 5 -5.94 8.06 -2.99
C VAL A 5 -6.97 7.04 -3.47
N LYS A 6 -7.83 6.57 -2.56
CA LYS A 6 -9.05 5.88 -2.94
C LYS A 6 -9.89 6.86 -3.75
N VAL A 7 -9.81 6.79 -5.06
CA VAL A 7 -10.89 7.29 -5.92
C VAL A 7 -11.88 6.15 -6.00
N ALA A 8 -13.06 6.32 -5.41
CA ALA A 8 -14.18 5.44 -5.69
C ALA A 8 -14.41 5.45 -7.20
N PRO A 9 -14.67 4.30 -7.85
CA PRO A 9 -14.99 4.29 -9.27
C PRO A 9 -16.19 5.22 -9.51
N ASN A 10 -15.98 6.25 -10.32
CA ASN A 10 -17.04 7.15 -10.74
C ASN A 10 -17.97 6.33 -11.63
N PRO A 11 -19.26 6.16 -11.31
CA PRO A 11 -20.19 5.33 -12.10
C PRO A 11 -20.46 5.88 -13.50
N HIS A 12 -19.91 7.02 -13.89
CA HIS A 12 -20.07 7.65 -15.19
C HIS A 12 -18.90 7.45 -16.17
N PHE A 13 -17.92 6.57 -15.86
CA PHE A 13 -16.84 6.23 -16.80
C PHE A 13 -17.15 5.00 -17.68
N PHE A 14 -18.43 4.71 -17.95
CA PHE A 14 -18.85 3.66 -18.87
C PHE A 14 -19.07 4.21 -20.29
N LEU A 15 -18.04 4.79 -20.87
CA LEU A 15 -17.88 4.96 -22.32
C LEU A 15 -16.38 5.11 -22.62
N SER A 16 -15.60 4.11 -22.27
CA SER A 16 -14.23 4.03 -22.77
C SER A 16 -14.23 3.22 -24.07
N TRP A 17 -13.80 3.88 -25.11
CA TRP A 17 -13.47 3.33 -26.41
C TRP A 17 -12.58 2.11 -26.28
N PHE A 18 -12.85 1.05 -27.04
CA PHE A 18 -12.00 -0.11 -27.19
C PHE A 18 -10.61 0.33 -27.66
N VAL A 19 -9.67 0.45 -26.74
CA VAL A 19 -8.28 0.75 -27.05
C VAL A 19 -7.52 -0.58 -27.04
N PRO A 20 -7.00 -1.05 -28.18
CA PRO A 20 -6.17 -2.26 -28.21
C PRO A 20 -4.96 -2.10 -27.26
N VAL A 21 -4.53 -3.17 -26.60
CA VAL A 21 -3.37 -3.18 -25.67
C VAL A 21 -2.13 -2.49 -26.27
N SER A 22 -1.91 -2.61 -27.58
CA SER A 22 -0.85 -1.91 -28.31
C SER A 22 -1.01 -0.38 -28.37
N ALA A 23 -2.20 0.15 -28.17
CA ALA A 23 -2.45 1.60 -28.27
C ALA A 23 -1.97 2.35 -27.01
N HIS A 24 -1.96 1.72 -25.81
CA HIS A 24 -1.40 2.32 -24.60
C HIS A 24 0.07 2.71 -24.78
N LEU A 25 0.84 1.91 -25.52
CA LEU A 25 2.27 2.15 -25.72
C LEU A 25 2.60 3.20 -26.77
N THR A 26 1.65 3.62 -27.60
CA THR A 26 1.92 4.61 -28.67
C THR A 26 2.30 5.98 -28.13
N GLN A 27 1.83 6.33 -26.93
CA GLN A 27 2.09 7.60 -26.29
C GLN A 27 2.90 7.45 -24.98
N GLU A 28 3.20 6.22 -24.57
CA GLU A 28 4.06 5.94 -23.40
C GLU A 28 5.52 6.19 -23.74
N THR A 29 6.24 6.81 -22.83
CA THR A 29 7.70 6.94 -22.89
C THR A 29 8.36 6.13 -21.78
N GLY A 30 9.55 5.58 -22.06
CA GLY A 30 10.30 4.73 -21.14
C GLY A 30 10.06 3.23 -21.34
N THR A 31 9.17 2.84 -22.24
CA THR A 31 8.98 1.43 -22.63
C THR A 31 10.28 0.86 -23.21
N VAL A 32 10.73 -0.27 -22.67
CA VAL A 32 11.90 -0.99 -23.15
C VAL A 32 11.47 -2.19 -24.00
N ARG A 33 11.92 -2.26 -25.24
CA ARG A 33 11.70 -3.42 -26.12
C ARG A 33 13.02 -4.09 -26.44
N LYS A 34 13.15 -5.35 -26.05
CA LYS A 34 14.34 -6.17 -26.31
C LYS A 34 13.97 -7.40 -27.13
N LYS A 35 14.92 -7.91 -27.92
CA LYS A 35 14.78 -9.21 -28.56
C LYS A 35 14.91 -10.31 -27.50
N TRP A 36 14.13 -11.38 -27.62
CA TRP A 36 14.13 -12.50 -26.67
C TRP A 36 15.35 -13.42 -26.82
N LYS A 37 15.93 -13.47 -28.02
CA LYS A 37 17.06 -14.33 -28.28
C LYS A 37 18.19 -14.09 -27.27
N ASP A 38 18.67 -15.16 -26.65
CA ASP A 38 19.77 -15.20 -25.67
C ASP A 38 19.50 -14.36 -24.42
N ARG A 39 18.20 -14.18 -24.06
CA ARG A 39 17.75 -13.48 -22.83
C ARG A 39 16.72 -14.28 -22.10
N LEU A 40 16.72 -14.13 -20.78
CA LEU A 40 15.71 -14.68 -19.87
C LEU A 40 14.42 -13.85 -19.95
N PRO A 41 13.31 -14.43 -20.45
CA PRO A 41 12.04 -13.70 -20.50
C PRO A 41 11.37 -13.70 -19.13
N VAL A 42 11.00 -12.52 -18.66
CA VAL A 42 10.30 -12.29 -17.40
C VAL A 42 8.97 -11.58 -17.68
N ALA A 43 7.86 -12.16 -17.24
CA ALA A 43 6.56 -11.49 -17.21
C ALA A 43 6.40 -10.75 -15.90
N LEU A 44 6.18 -9.43 -15.93
CA LEU A 44 5.94 -8.62 -14.75
C LEU A 44 4.45 -8.25 -14.67
N LEU A 45 3.72 -8.87 -13.74
CA LEU A 45 2.29 -8.68 -13.52
C LEU A 45 2.02 -7.55 -12.53
N TYR A 46 1.05 -6.71 -12.87
CA TYR A 46 0.42 -5.80 -11.92
C TYR A 46 -1.10 -6.06 -11.91
N PRO A 47 -1.68 -6.58 -10.80
CA PRO A 47 -3.06 -7.03 -10.79
C PRO A 47 -4.05 -5.87 -10.64
N ASN A 48 -3.90 -4.86 -11.48
CA ASN A 48 -4.80 -3.73 -11.63
C ASN A 48 -4.74 -3.20 -13.07
N VAL A 49 -5.64 -2.28 -13.40
CA VAL A 49 -5.72 -1.68 -14.74
C VAL A 49 -4.49 -0.83 -15.09
N TYR A 50 -4.23 -0.64 -16.37
CA TYR A 50 -3.06 0.07 -16.88
C TYR A 50 -2.82 1.46 -16.27
N PRO A 51 -3.82 2.36 -16.13
CA PRO A 51 -3.60 3.69 -15.55
C PRO A 51 -3.06 3.66 -14.11
N VAL A 52 -3.48 2.67 -13.32
CA VAL A 52 -3.01 2.46 -11.94
C VAL A 52 -1.61 1.85 -11.94
N ALA A 53 -1.35 0.86 -12.81
CA ALA A 53 -0.06 0.20 -12.94
C ALA A 53 1.05 1.19 -13.31
N VAL A 54 0.83 1.98 -14.37
CA VAL A 54 1.80 2.99 -14.84
C VAL A 54 1.98 4.15 -13.86
N SER A 55 1.07 4.34 -12.91
CA SER A 55 1.19 5.32 -11.82
C SER A 55 1.87 4.75 -10.56
N ASN A 56 2.28 3.47 -10.55
CA ASN A 56 2.91 2.85 -9.40
C ASN A 56 4.44 2.87 -9.53
N LEU A 57 5.09 3.67 -8.68
CA LEU A 57 6.55 3.85 -8.76
C LEU A 57 7.32 2.56 -8.46
N GLY A 58 6.86 1.72 -7.52
CA GLY A 58 7.50 0.44 -7.21
C GLY A 58 7.45 -0.54 -8.38
N TYR A 59 6.34 -0.58 -9.11
CA TYR A 59 6.19 -1.38 -10.32
C TYR A 59 7.11 -0.90 -11.44
N GLN A 60 7.18 0.41 -11.66
CA GLN A 60 8.11 1.02 -12.62
C GLN A 60 9.57 0.71 -12.28
N LEU A 61 9.92 0.80 -10.99
CA LEU A 61 11.27 0.50 -10.50
C LEU A 61 11.67 -0.95 -10.81
N VAL A 62 10.81 -1.93 -10.49
CA VAL A 62 11.08 -3.34 -10.77
C VAL A 62 11.22 -3.59 -12.27
N TYR A 63 10.34 -3.02 -13.11
CA TYR A 63 10.45 -3.10 -14.57
C TYR A 63 11.78 -2.55 -15.10
N THR A 64 12.18 -1.40 -14.55
CA THR A 64 13.44 -0.75 -14.95
C THR A 64 14.65 -1.58 -14.54
N LEU A 65 14.72 -2.03 -13.29
CA LEU A 65 15.83 -2.84 -12.77
C LEU A 65 15.99 -4.15 -13.53
N LEU A 66 14.89 -4.84 -13.87
CA LEU A 66 14.93 -6.06 -14.68
C LEU A 66 15.43 -5.78 -16.10
N ASN A 67 14.96 -4.70 -16.72
CA ASN A 67 15.37 -4.36 -18.07
C ASN A 67 16.75 -3.68 -18.15
N GLN A 68 17.34 -3.22 -17.06
CA GLN A 68 18.73 -2.78 -17.01
C GLN A 68 19.71 -3.95 -17.12
N GLN A 69 19.31 -5.16 -16.72
CA GLN A 69 20.13 -6.36 -16.89
C GLN A 69 20.15 -6.78 -18.37
N GLU A 70 21.35 -6.95 -18.91
CA GLU A 70 21.53 -7.22 -20.34
C GLU A 70 20.96 -8.58 -20.77
N GLY A 71 21.09 -9.58 -19.89
CA GLY A 71 20.58 -10.95 -20.07
C GLY A 71 19.09 -11.13 -19.82
N VAL A 72 18.33 -10.05 -19.53
CA VAL A 72 16.89 -10.12 -19.20
C VAL A 72 16.07 -9.34 -20.22
N VAL A 73 14.91 -9.88 -20.54
CA VAL A 73 13.82 -9.15 -21.21
C VAL A 73 12.57 -9.22 -20.33
N CYS A 74 12.17 -8.10 -19.78
CA CYS A 74 10.97 -7.98 -18.95
C CYS A 74 9.83 -7.34 -19.73
N GLU A 75 8.69 -8.01 -19.79
CA GLU A 75 7.46 -7.51 -20.39
C GLU A 75 6.34 -7.42 -19.36
N ARG A 76 5.51 -6.40 -19.51
CA ARG A 76 4.47 -6.06 -18.52
C ARG A 76 3.12 -6.68 -18.86
N PHE A 77 2.43 -7.11 -17.82
CA PHE A 77 1.04 -7.56 -17.87
C PHE A 77 0.22 -6.78 -16.84
N VAL A 78 -0.90 -6.25 -17.26
CA VAL A 78 -1.86 -5.57 -16.40
C VAL A 78 -3.18 -6.32 -16.39
N TYR A 79 -4.03 -6.06 -15.40
CA TYR A 79 -5.36 -6.67 -15.35
C TYR A 79 -6.16 -6.20 -16.58
N PRO A 80 -6.64 -7.13 -17.41
CA PRO A 80 -7.32 -6.77 -18.65
C PRO A 80 -8.67 -6.13 -18.39
N ASP A 81 -9.10 -5.25 -19.29
CA ASP A 81 -10.50 -4.84 -19.37
C ASP A 81 -11.38 -6.05 -19.74
N GLN A 82 -12.67 -5.96 -19.42
CA GLN A 82 -13.62 -7.05 -19.69
C GLN A 82 -13.52 -7.50 -21.17
N ASP A 83 -13.42 -8.82 -21.37
CA ASP A 83 -13.35 -9.51 -22.67
C ASP A 83 -12.04 -9.35 -23.47
N GLN A 84 -10.99 -8.77 -22.91
CA GLN A 84 -9.68 -8.75 -23.55
C GLN A 84 -8.80 -9.93 -23.11
N PRO A 85 -8.05 -10.57 -24.04
CA PRO A 85 -7.08 -11.60 -23.66
C PRO A 85 -5.91 -11.00 -22.89
N LEU A 86 -5.44 -11.72 -21.87
CA LEU A 86 -4.25 -11.34 -21.11
C LEU A 86 -2.99 -11.50 -22.00
N ARG A 87 -2.39 -10.38 -22.37
CA ARG A 87 -1.18 -10.33 -23.21
C ARG A 87 -0.19 -9.30 -22.68
N SER A 88 1.10 -9.53 -22.98
CA SER A 88 2.13 -8.55 -22.63
C SER A 88 1.93 -7.24 -23.40
N LEU A 89 2.24 -6.12 -22.74
CA LEU A 89 2.12 -4.79 -23.33
C LEU A 89 3.14 -4.59 -24.46
N GLU A 90 4.37 -5.08 -24.31
CA GLU A 90 5.49 -4.81 -25.20
C GLU A 90 5.43 -5.56 -26.53
N SER A 91 5.07 -6.86 -26.51
CA SER A 91 5.11 -7.73 -27.69
C SER A 91 3.84 -8.55 -27.93
N SER A 92 2.80 -8.35 -27.12
CA SER A 92 1.50 -9.06 -27.21
C SER A 92 1.62 -10.59 -27.05
N ARG A 93 2.61 -11.06 -26.31
CA ARG A 93 2.81 -12.48 -26.01
C ARG A 93 1.86 -12.99 -24.94
N LEU A 94 1.65 -14.31 -24.93
CA LEU A 94 0.88 -14.97 -23.89
C LEU A 94 1.69 -15.07 -22.59
N LEU A 95 1.03 -15.07 -21.45
CA LEU A 95 1.69 -15.24 -20.15
C LEU A 95 2.39 -16.60 -20.05
N SER A 96 1.81 -17.64 -20.66
CA SER A 96 2.40 -18.98 -20.74
C SER A 96 3.70 -19.09 -21.56
N ASP A 97 4.05 -18.07 -22.33
CA ASP A 97 5.32 -18.07 -23.07
C ASP A 97 6.52 -17.80 -22.14
N PHE A 98 6.29 -17.29 -20.94
CA PHE A 98 7.34 -16.87 -20.02
C PHE A 98 7.66 -17.96 -18.98
N PRO A 99 8.95 -18.30 -18.79
CA PRO A 99 9.37 -19.25 -17.75
C PRO A 99 9.39 -18.62 -16.34
N LEU A 100 9.47 -17.27 -16.25
CA LEU A 100 9.40 -16.53 -15.01
C LEU A 100 8.23 -15.55 -15.02
N VAL A 101 7.41 -15.62 -13.98
CA VAL A 101 6.26 -14.73 -13.77
C VAL A 101 6.46 -14.02 -12.43
N MET A 102 6.67 -12.71 -12.46
CA MET A 102 6.82 -11.87 -11.27
C MET A 102 5.58 -11.02 -11.06
N GLY A 103 5.04 -11.00 -9.83
CA GLY A 103 3.86 -10.20 -9.48
C GLY A 103 4.20 -9.11 -8.48
N SER A 104 3.84 -7.85 -8.80
CA SER A 104 3.98 -6.70 -7.90
C SER A 104 2.63 -6.42 -7.21
N ILE A 105 2.52 -6.77 -5.94
CA ILE A 105 1.29 -6.71 -5.15
C ILE A 105 1.32 -5.50 -4.24
N SER A 106 0.50 -4.50 -4.53
CA SER A 106 0.51 -3.23 -3.78
C SER A 106 -0.64 -3.09 -2.79
N PHE A 107 -1.74 -3.82 -2.98
CA PHE A 107 -2.94 -3.68 -2.19
C PHE A 107 -3.71 -4.99 -2.05
N GLU A 108 -4.41 -5.19 -0.94
CA GLU A 108 -5.07 -6.48 -0.65
C GLU A 108 -6.23 -6.81 -1.63
N HIS A 109 -6.92 -5.81 -2.16
CA HIS A 109 -7.97 -6.04 -3.17
C HIS A 109 -7.40 -6.52 -4.52
N ASP A 110 -6.09 -6.49 -4.71
CA ASP A 110 -5.43 -7.03 -5.89
C ASP A 110 -5.25 -8.56 -5.81
N TYR A 111 -5.40 -9.18 -4.61
CA TYR A 111 -5.21 -10.63 -4.42
C TYR A 111 -6.10 -11.47 -5.33
N PRO A 112 -7.44 -11.28 -5.39
CA PRO A 112 -8.27 -12.04 -6.32
C PRO A 112 -7.93 -11.78 -7.79
N ARG A 113 -7.54 -10.54 -8.14
CA ARG A 113 -7.16 -10.21 -9.52
C ARG A 113 -5.89 -10.93 -9.97
N LEU A 114 -4.90 -11.08 -9.08
CA LEU A 114 -3.72 -11.89 -9.35
C LEU A 114 -4.09 -13.33 -9.72
N THR A 115 -4.98 -13.96 -8.92
CA THR A 115 -5.40 -15.34 -9.18
C THR A 115 -6.13 -15.48 -10.51
N ALA A 116 -6.96 -14.50 -10.87
CA ALA A 116 -7.61 -14.42 -12.17
C ALA A 116 -6.60 -14.28 -13.32
N MET A 117 -5.57 -13.44 -13.16
CA MET A 117 -4.53 -13.28 -14.18
C MET A 117 -3.73 -14.57 -14.41
N LEU A 118 -3.37 -15.30 -13.35
CA LEU A 118 -2.70 -16.60 -13.49
C LEU A 118 -3.58 -17.60 -14.25
N ALA A 119 -4.86 -17.72 -13.86
CA ALA A 119 -5.81 -18.63 -14.52
C ALA A 119 -6.06 -18.24 -15.98
N ALA A 120 -6.29 -16.96 -16.28
CA ALA A 120 -6.51 -16.45 -17.62
C ALA A 120 -5.25 -16.57 -18.52
N GLY A 121 -4.07 -16.50 -17.89
CA GLY A 121 -2.78 -16.69 -18.57
C GLY A 121 -2.39 -18.14 -18.84
N GLY A 122 -3.25 -19.11 -18.46
CA GLY A 122 -2.98 -20.54 -18.65
C GLY A 122 -1.94 -21.12 -17.68
N ILE A 123 -1.66 -20.43 -16.57
CA ILE A 123 -0.74 -20.88 -15.53
C ILE A 123 -1.54 -21.59 -14.44
N PRO A 124 -1.16 -22.82 -13.98
CA PRO A 124 -1.77 -23.43 -12.81
C PRO A 124 -1.71 -22.46 -11.61
N PRO A 125 -2.89 -21.99 -11.10
CA PRO A 125 -2.85 -20.96 -10.06
C PRO A 125 -2.13 -21.43 -8.80
N PHE A 126 -2.45 -22.65 -8.32
CA PHE A 126 -1.77 -23.20 -7.15
C PHE A 126 -0.36 -23.69 -7.48
N ALA A 127 0.60 -23.30 -6.63
CA ALA A 127 1.99 -23.74 -6.77
C ALA A 127 2.16 -25.27 -6.73
N ALA A 128 1.32 -25.94 -5.92
CA ALA A 128 1.33 -27.40 -5.80
C ALA A 128 0.91 -28.15 -7.08
N ASP A 129 0.20 -27.50 -8.00
CA ASP A 129 -0.25 -28.09 -9.26
C ASP A 129 0.78 -27.93 -10.40
N ARG A 130 1.90 -27.22 -10.13
CA ARG A 130 2.96 -26.98 -11.11
C ARG A 130 3.95 -28.13 -11.17
N SER A 131 4.44 -28.46 -12.37
CA SER A 131 5.37 -29.56 -12.55
C SER A 131 6.74 -29.26 -11.91
N PRO A 132 7.54 -30.31 -11.60
CA PRO A 132 8.88 -30.14 -11.04
C PRO A 132 9.84 -29.36 -11.94
N GLN A 133 9.62 -29.33 -13.25
CA GLN A 133 10.49 -28.58 -14.17
C GLN A 133 9.93 -27.18 -14.46
N VAL A 134 10.76 -26.17 -14.31
CA VAL A 134 10.42 -24.78 -14.69
C VAL A 134 10.62 -24.58 -16.18
N CYS A 135 9.60 -24.14 -16.89
CA CYS A 135 9.64 -23.85 -18.32
C CYS A 135 8.49 -22.92 -18.75
N ALA A 136 8.45 -22.55 -20.02
CA ALA A 136 7.27 -21.93 -20.62
C ALA A 136 6.05 -22.87 -20.45
N GLY A 137 4.89 -22.30 -20.08
CA GLY A 137 3.67 -23.05 -19.71
C GLY A 137 3.64 -23.55 -18.26
N ASN A 138 4.80 -23.66 -17.61
CA ASN A 138 4.93 -24.06 -16.20
C ASN A 138 5.95 -23.18 -15.46
N PRO A 139 5.73 -21.86 -15.40
CA PRO A 139 6.70 -20.90 -14.91
C PRO A 139 6.95 -21.01 -13.40
N LEU A 140 8.05 -20.40 -12.97
CA LEU A 140 8.26 -20.03 -11.58
C LEU A 140 7.48 -18.74 -11.29
N VAL A 141 6.58 -18.76 -10.31
CA VAL A 141 5.79 -17.59 -9.90
C VAL A 141 6.40 -16.96 -8.66
N ILE A 142 6.85 -15.72 -8.81
CA ILE A 142 7.53 -14.93 -7.78
C ILE A 142 6.67 -13.72 -7.44
N LEU A 143 6.29 -13.55 -6.18
CA LEU A 143 5.49 -12.42 -5.75
C LEU A 143 6.28 -11.49 -4.84
N GLY A 144 6.07 -10.19 -5.01
CA GLY A 144 6.68 -9.15 -4.18
C GLY A 144 5.76 -7.93 -4.04
N GLY A 145 6.28 -6.87 -3.45
CA GLY A 145 5.56 -5.64 -3.19
C GLY A 145 5.00 -5.56 -1.78
N VAL A 146 4.42 -4.40 -1.42
CA VAL A 146 4.07 -4.08 -0.03
C VAL A 146 3.00 -5.00 0.56
N GLY A 147 2.09 -5.54 -0.26
CA GLY A 147 1.08 -6.50 0.21
C GLY A 147 1.71 -7.79 0.71
N VAL A 148 2.66 -8.33 -0.04
CA VAL A 148 3.44 -9.52 0.33
C VAL A 148 4.37 -9.24 1.52
N PHE A 149 5.03 -8.09 1.50
CA PHE A 149 5.93 -7.64 2.56
C PHE A 149 5.22 -7.45 3.92
N MET A 150 3.94 -7.08 3.90
CA MET A 150 3.12 -6.94 5.09
C MET A 150 2.56 -8.29 5.59
N ASN A 151 2.00 -9.10 4.70
CA ASN A 151 1.50 -10.44 5.00
C ASN A 151 1.54 -11.32 3.73
N PRO A 152 2.51 -12.24 3.60
CA PRO A 152 2.61 -13.12 2.43
C PRO A 152 1.55 -14.22 2.40
N GLU A 153 1.00 -14.59 3.55
CA GLU A 153 0.25 -15.83 3.73
C GLU A 153 -1.05 -15.96 2.93
N PRO A 154 -1.87 -14.91 2.69
CA PRO A 154 -3.06 -15.04 1.83
C PRO A 154 -2.75 -15.49 0.41
N LEU A 155 -1.54 -15.19 -0.08
CA LEU A 155 -1.08 -15.53 -1.43
C LEU A 155 -0.09 -16.70 -1.47
N ALA A 156 0.26 -17.28 -0.32
CA ALA A 156 1.29 -18.30 -0.17
C ALA A 156 1.09 -19.52 -1.09
N VAL A 157 -0.16 -19.96 -1.27
CA VAL A 157 -0.48 -21.14 -2.09
C VAL A 157 -0.35 -20.88 -3.61
N PHE A 158 -0.23 -19.61 -4.03
CA PHE A 158 -0.12 -19.24 -5.45
C PHE A 158 1.31 -18.95 -5.88
N ALA A 159 2.24 -18.74 -4.95
CA ALA A 159 3.63 -18.41 -5.22
C ALA A 159 4.56 -19.59 -4.99
N ASP A 160 5.55 -19.74 -5.86
CA ASP A 160 6.69 -20.60 -5.62
C ASP A 160 7.69 -19.91 -4.69
N LEU A 161 7.87 -18.60 -4.88
CA LEU A 161 8.80 -17.76 -4.14
C LEU A 161 8.15 -16.40 -3.84
N MET A 162 8.45 -15.81 -2.70
CA MET A 162 8.06 -14.45 -2.35
C MET A 162 9.26 -13.62 -1.92
N VAL A 163 9.30 -12.36 -2.36
CA VAL A 163 10.36 -11.40 -2.04
C VAL A 163 9.88 -10.47 -0.92
N ILE A 164 10.56 -10.53 0.21
CA ILE A 164 10.27 -9.78 1.43
C ILE A 164 11.23 -8.60 1.55
N GLY A 165 10.75 -7.41 1.23
CA GLY A 165 11.52 -6.18 1.35
C GLY A 165 11.60 -5.37 0.06
N GLU A 166 12.72 -4.68 -0.12
CA GLU A 166 12.96 -3.74 -1.21
C GLU A 166 13.70 -4.45 -2.35
N ALA A 167 13.33 -4.13 -3.58
CA ALA A 167 13.75 -4.89 -4.75
C ALA A 167 15.20 -4.65 -5.16
N GLU A 168 15.72 -3.44 -4.92
CA GLU A 168 17.00 -2.97 -5.44
C GLU A 168 18.18 -3.89 -5.07
N PRO A 169 18.37 -4.31 -3.81
CA PRO A 169 19.52 -5.14 -3.47
C PRO A 169 19.29 -6.63 -3.78
N LEU A 170 18.08 -7.03 -4.17
CA LEU A 170 17.73 -8.43 -4.29
C LEU A 170 17.52 -8.92 -5.72
N LEU A 171 17.07 -8.04 -6.65
CA LEU A 171 16.69 -8.50 -8.00
C LEU A 171 17.87 -9.06 -8.79
N GLU A 172 19.03 -8.42 -8.74
CA GLU A 172 20.21 -8.91 -9.48
C GLU A 172 20.69 -10.27 -8.96
N PRO A 173 20.97 -10.46 -7.64
CA PRO A 173 21.33 -11.78 -7.11
C PRO A 173 20.26 -12.86 -7.34
N LEU A 174 18.99 -12.48 -7.31
CA LEU A 174 17.89 -13.41 -7.57
C LEU A 174 17.92 -13.89 -9.04
N ILE A 175 18.08 -12.97 -10.00
CA ILE A 175 18.16 -13.32 -11.43
C ILE A 175 19.39 -14.18 -11.70
N GLU A 176 20.55 -13.87 -11.10
CA GLU A 176 21.74 -14.69 -11.19
C GLU A 176 21.50 -16.12 -10.70
N SER A 177 20.84 -16.28 -9.55
CA SER A 177 20.48 -17.59 -9.00
C SER A 177 19.45 -18.35 -9.86
N LEU A 178 18.70 -17.63 -10.70
CA LEU A 178 17.72 -18.21 -11.61
C LEU A 178 18.29 -18.58 -12.98
N ASN A 179 19.55 -18.27 -13.29
CA ASN A 179 20.12 -18.56 -14.61
C ASN A 179 20.17 -20.06 -14.95
N GLU A 180 20.18 -20.92 -13.95
CA GLU A 180 20.22 -22.39 -14.12
C GLU A 180 18.83 -23.05 -13.92
N PHE A 181 17.74 -22.30 -13.87
CA PHE A 181 16.40 -22.82 -13.58
C PHE A 181 15.96 -23.98 -14.49
N ALA A 182 16.46 -24.05 -15.73
CA ALA A 182 16.12 -25.10 -16.69
C ALA A 182 16.89 -26.39 -16.42
N ALA A 183 18.01 -26.34 -15.70
CA ALA A 183 18.91 -27.47 -15.48
C ALA A 183 18.60 -28.27 -14.21
N ILE A 184 17.92 -27.64 -13.23
CA ILE A 184 17.64 -28.24 -11.91
C ILE A 184 16.13 -28.29 -11.60
N PRO A 185 15.67 -29.26 -10.79
CA PRO A 185 14.26 -29.32 -10.38
C PRO A 185 13.84 -28.08 -9.58
N ARG A 186 12.57 -27.68 -9.72
CA ARG A 186 11.95 -26.53 -9.02
C ARG A 186 12.22 -26.54 -7.51
N GLU A 187 12.07 -27.70 -6.86
CA GLU A 187 12.26 -27.82 -5.42
C GLU A 187 13.71 -27.53 -5.00
N GLU A 188 14.67 -28.07 -5.72
CA GLU A 188 16.11 -27.87 -5.47
C GLU A 188 16.50 -26.40 -5.68
N LEU A 189 16.02 -25.80 -6.76
CA LEU A 189 16.20 -24.37 -7.05
C LEU A 189 15.66 -23.51 -5.89
N LEU A 190 14.44 -23.80 -5.44
CA LEU A 190 13.79 -23.04 -4.36
C LEU A 190 14.47 -23.23 -3.00
N VAL A 191 14.95 -24.45 -2.69
CA VAL A 191 15.74 -24.70 -1.46
C VAL A 191 17.02 -23.87 -1.49
N THR A 192 17.73 -23.89 -2.62
CA THR A 192 18.97 -23.11 -2.79
C THR A 192 18.72 -21.62 -2.60
N ILE A 193 17.73 -21.05 -3.28
CA ILE A 193 17.38 -19.63 -3.17
C ILE A 193 16.96 -19.27 -1.75
N GLY A 194 16.05 -20.05 -1.15
CA GLY A 194 15.51 -19.78 0.19
C GLY A 194 16.56 -19.89 1.31
N SER A 195 17.60 -20.70 1.13
CA SER A 195 18.69 -20.86 2.11
C SER A 195 19.83 -19.86 1.94
N THR A 196 20.04 -19.32 0.73
CA THR A 196 21.21 -18.48 0.42
C THR A 196 20.88 -16.99 0.30
N LEU A 197 19.69 -16.66 -0.21
CA LEU A 197 19.29 -15.27 -0.44
C LEU A 197 18.40 -14.74 0.69
N PRO A 198 18.82 -13.68 1.41
CA PRO A 198 17.96 -13.04 2.39
C PRO A 198 16.72 -12.44 1.72
N GLY A 199 15.59 -12.40 2.43
CA GLY A 199 14.34 -11.88 1.90
C GLY A 199 13.59 -12.82 0.95
N CYS A 200 14.12 -14.01 0.67
CA CYS A 200 13.48 -15.01 -0.15
C CYS A 200 12.65 -15.99 0.71
N TYR A 201 11.34 -15.87 0.65
CA TYR A 201 10.39 -16.75 1.32
C TYR A 201 9.82 -17.78 0.34
N VAL A 202 9.99 -19.07 0.62
CA VAL A 202 9.46 -20.19 -0.17
C VAL A 202 8.25 -20.79 0.55
N PRO A 203 7.00 -20.36 0.24
CA PRO A 203 5.83 -20.69 1.05
C PRO A 203 5.54 -22.19 1.19
N GLY A 204 5.79 -22.98 0.13
CA GLY A 204 5.60 -24.43 0.12
C GLY A 204 6.51 -25.20 1.06
N MET A 205 7.56 -24.56 1.59
CA MET A 205 8.55 -25.16 2.49
C MET A 205 8.38 -24.78 3.96
N TYR A 206 7.29 -24.09 4.30
CA TYR A 206 6.94 -23.74 5.67
C TYR A 206 5.61 -24.41 6.04
N HIS A 207 5.66 -25.27 7.03
CA HIS A 207 4.48 -25.95 7.56
C HIS A 207 3.87 -25.15 8.71
N PHE A 208 2.59 -24.80 8.57
CA PHE A 208 1.81 -24.09 9.59
C PHE A 208 0.98 -25.09 10.38
N VAL A 209 1.23 -25.17 11.67
CA VAL A 209 0.45 -25.99 12.60
C VAL A 209 -0.63 -25.12 13.22
N TYR A 210 -1.88 -25.50 13.01
CA TYR A 210 -3.04 -24.78 13.54
C TYR A 210 -3.59 -25.49 14.78
N GLY A 211 -4.12 -24.71 15.73
CA GLY A 211 -4.87 -25.23 16.86
C GLY A 211 -6.34 -25.46 16.53
N ASP A 212 -7.11 -25.96 17.50
CA ASP A 212 -8.52 -26.36 17.33
C ASP A 212 -9.44 -25.21 16.93
N LYS A 213 -9.07 -23.95 17.26
CA LYS A 213 -9.81 -22.73 16.90
C LYS A 213 -9.25 -22.04 15.65
N GLY A 214 -8.35 -22.71 14.93
CA GLY A 214 -7.75 -22.17 13.71
C GLY A 214 -6.61 -21.18 13.92
N GLU A 215 -6.20 -20.91 15.17
CA GLU A 215 -5.03 -20.07 15.48
C GLU A 215 -3.73 -20.79 15.08
N VAL A 216 -2.71 -20.01 14.68
CA VAL A 216 -1.38 -20.55 14.38
C VAL A 216 -0.68 -20.93 15.70
N ARG A 217 -0.24 -22.17 15.84
CA ARG A 217 0.52 -22.67 16.99
C ARG A 217 2.01 -22.66 16.73
N ARG A 218 2.44 -23.06 15.54
CA ARG A 218 3.84 -23.10 15.13
C ARG A 218 3.97 -22.86 13.63
N ILE A 219 5.13 -22.36 13.25
CA ILE A 219 5.58 -22.23 11.85
C ILE A 219 6.88 -23.01 11.77
N GLU A 220 6.89 -24.09 11.00
CA GLU A 220 8.02 -25.03 10.91
C GLU A 220 8.64 -24.96 9.50
N PRO A 221 9.84 -24.38 9.35
CA PRO A 221 10.53 -24.40 8.07
C PRO A 221 11.10 -25.80 7.77
N LYS A 222 11.22 -26.13 6.49
CA LYS A 222 12.01 -27.27 6.03
C LYS A 222 13.48 -27.08 6.47
N ALA A 223 14.16 -28.19 6.77
CA ALA A 223 15.57 -28.14 7.19
C ALA A 223 16.46 -27.33 6.21
N GLY A 224 17.29 -26.48 6.76
CA GLY A 224 18.16 -25.58 6.00
C GLY A 224 17.58 -24.21 5.67
N LEU A 225 16.27 -23.98 5.93
CA LEU A 225 15.67 -22.66 5.77
C LEU A 225 15.62 -21.89 7.11
N PRO A 226 15.59 -20.55 7.06
CA PRO A 226 15.51 -19.74 8.29
C PRO A 226 14.14 -19.90 8.96
N GLU A 227 14.10 -19.83 10.30
CA GLU A 227 12.82 -19.85 11.05
C GLU A 227 11.89 -18.69 10.66
N ARG A 228 12.49 -17.53 10.38
CA ARG A 228 11.79 -16.33 9.92
C ARG A 228 12.58 -15.67 8.79
N VAL A 229 11.89 -15.18 7.81
CA VAL A 229 12.52 -14.54 6.65
C VAL A 229 12.76 -13.06 6.93
N THR A 230 14.02 -12.69 7.07
CA THR A 230 14.41 -11.30 7.33
C THR A 230 14.17 -10.42 6.10
N LYS A 231 13.52 -9.29 6.30
CA LYS A 231 13.30 -8.30 5.23
C LYS A 231 14.62 -7.74 4.70
N VAL A 232 14.67 -7.46 3.41
CA VAL A 232 15.79 -6.78 2.76
C VAL A 232 15.50 -5.29 2.64
N ILE A 233 16.50 -4.46 2.90
CA ILE A 233 16.42 -3.00 2.89
C ILE A 233 17.45 -2.46 1.91
N ALA A 234 17.03 -1.56 1.01
CA ALA A 234 17.95 -0.88 0.11
C ALA A 234 18.89 0.06 0.89
N PRO A 235 20.18 0.10 0.54
CA PRO A 235 21.12 1.06 1.10
C PRO A 235 20.74 2.50 0.68
N ALA A 236 21.46 3.49 1.22
CA ALA A 236 21.32 4.87 0.76
C ALA A 236 21.65 4.95 -0.73
N MET A 237 20.77 5.58 -1.50
CA MET A 237 20.88 5.66 -2.96
C MET A 237 21.45 7.00 -3.39
N ALA A 238 22.32 6.98 -4.40
CA ALA A 238 22.83 8.22 -5.02
C ALA A 238 21.75 8.96 -5.84
N ARG A 239 20.68 8.24 -6.24
CA ARG A 239 19.54 8.76 -7.00
C ARG A 239 18.25 8.18 -6.43
N ALA A 240 17.31 9.04 -6.10
CA ALA A 240 15.99 8.63 -5.61
C ALA A 240 15.18 7.93 -6.71
N ALA A 241 14.37 6.95 -6.33
CA ALA A 241 13.44 6.32 -7.25
C ALA A 241 12.48 7.36 -7.84
N HIS A 242 12.28 7.30 -9.14
CA HIS A 242 11.50 8.28 -9.90
C HIS A 242 10.76 7.61 -11.07
N SER A 243 9.84 8.36 -11.69
CA SER A 243 9.09 7.86 -12.84
C SER A 243 10.01 7.56 -14.02
N THR A 244 10.01 6.32 -14.46
CA THR A 244 10.71 5.84 -15.66
C THR A 244 9.75 5.55 -16.81
N LEU A 245 8.48 5.31 -16.50
CA LEU A 245 7.39 5.16 -17.44
C LEU A 245 6.44 6.36 -17.31
N LEU A 246 6.12 6.99 -18.44
CA LEU A 246 5.26 8.16 -18.48
C LEU A 246 4.20 7.96 -19.56
N SER A 247 2.94 8.02 -19.17
CA SER A 247 1.78 7.86 -20.06
C SER A 247 0.75 8.95 -19.79
N PRO A 248 0.10 9.49 -20.84
CA PRO A 248 -1.05 10.39 -20.66
C PRO A 248 -2.26 9.71 -20.02
N GLU A 249 -2.30 8.38 -20.05
CA GLU A 249 -3.36 7.58 -19.41
C GLU A 249 -3.09 7.29 -17.94
N ALA A 250 -1.90 7.67 -17.41
CA ALA A 250 -1.56 7.47 -16.00
C ALA A 250 -2.58 8.16 -15.09
N GLU A 251 -3.06 7.46 -14.06
CA GLU A 251 -4.04 8.00 -13.10
C GLU A 251 -3.52 9.29 -12.43
N LEU A 252 -2.22 9.35 -12.11
CA LEU A 252 -1.62 10.49 -11.44
C LEU A 252 -1.11 11.58 -12.38
N GLY A 253 -0.89 11.34 -13.66
CA GLY A 253 -0.56 12.33 -14.69
C GLY A 253 0.60 13.27 -14.32
N MET A 254 1.65 12.78 -13.61
CA MET A 254 2.76 13.58 -13.11
C MET A 254 4.06 12.77 -13.11
N TYR A 255 5.19 13.48 -13.09
CA TYR A 255 6.48 12.86 -12.82
C TYR A 255 6.69 12.70 -11.32
N MET A 256 6.87 11.49 -10.85
CA MET A 256 7.00 11.16 -9.44
C MET A 256 8.46 11.00 -9.04
N VAL A 257 8.81 11.47 -7.83
CA VAL A 257 10.11 11.26 -7.21
C VAL A 257 9.91 10.90 -5.75
N GLU A 258 10.65 9.91 -5.26
CA GLU A 258 10.59 9.44 -3.89
C GLU A 258 11.41 10.33 -2.95
N LEU A 259 10.83 10.77 -1.82
CA LEU A 259 11.52 11.53 -0.77
C LEU A 259 12.23 10.64 0.26
N GLY A 260 11.83 9.38 0.35
CA GLY A 260 12.34 8.45 1.34
C GLY A 260 11.34 7.34 1.66
N ARG A 261 11.74 6.39 2.48
CA ARG A 261 10.95 5.22 2.89
C ARG A 261 10.79 5.12 4.39
N GLY A 262 9.59 4.75 4.83
CA GLY A 262 9.23 4.71 6.23
C GLY A 262 8.80 6.06 6.78
N CYS A 263 8.40 6.07 8.05
CA CYS A 263 7.92 7.25 8.75
C CYS A 263 8.33 7.21 10.21
N SER A 264 8.84 8.32 10.73
CA SER A 264 9.27 8.44 12.12
C SER A 264 8.11 8.52 13.12
N ARG A 265 6.89 8.83 12.68
CA ARG A 265 5.76 9.23 13.54
C ARG A 265 5.16 8.10 14.36
N GLY A 266 5.12 6.89 13.86
CA GLY A 266 4.59 5.73 14.57
C GLY A 266 3.08 5.79 14.83
N CYS A 267 2.31 6.30 13.86
CA CYS A 267 0.83 6.20 13.91
C CYS A 267 0.42 4.74 14.03
N ARG A 268 -0.34 4.38 15.07
CA ARG A 268 -0.58 3.00 15.53
C ARG A 268 -1.43 2.15 14.59
N PHE A 269 -2.04 2.74 13.59
CA PHE A 269 -2.83 2.06 12.55
C PHE A 269 -2.05 1.86 11.23
N CYS A 270 -0.92 2.53 11.06
CA CYS A 270 -0.25 2.66 9.77
C CYS A 270 0.88 1.64 9.61
N ALA A 271 0.67 0.59 8.81
CA ALA A 271 1.69 -0.45 8.56
C ALA A 271 3.01 0.15 8.04
N ALA A 272 2.96 1.15 7.17
CA ALA A 272 4.14 1.78 6.60
C ALA A 272 5.10 2.39 7.65
N GLY A 273 4.58 2.86 8.79
CA GLY A 273 5.38 3.35 9.91
C GLY A 273 6.12 2.25 10.69
N PHE A 274 5.87 0.98 10.39
CA PHE A 274 6.48 -0.17 11.08
C PHE A 274 7.26 -1.07 10.13
N ILE A 275 6.67 -1.50 9.01
CA ILE A 275 7.34 -2.44 8.09
C ILE A 275 8.54 -1.82 7.37
N TYR A 276 8.55 -0.49 7.14
CA TYR A 276 9.67 0.24 6.52
C TYR A 276 10.66 0.82 7.53
N ARG A 277 10.65 0.38 8.78
CA ARG A 277 11.68 0.78 9.75
C ARG A 277 13.05 0.20 9.40
N PRO A 278 14.15 0.96 9.63
CA PRO A 278 14.20 2.35 10.10
C PRO A 278 13.69 3.33 9.03
N PRO A 279 13.06 4.46 9.42
CA PRO A 279 12.71 5.49 8.45
C PRO A 279 13.98 6.10 7.84
N ARG A 280 13.98 6.27 6.51
CA ARG A 280 15.10 6.78 5.73
C ARG A 280 14.61 7.88 4.80
N LEU A 281 15.15 9.07 4.94
CA LEU A 281 14.94 10.17 4.01
C LEU A 281 16.12 10.23 3.05
N TRP A 282 15.86 10.47 1.79
CA TRP A 282 16.90 10.64 0.79
C TRP A 282 17.54 12.02 0.94
N THR A 283 18.81 12.13 0.52
CA THR A 283 19.51 13.42 0.49
C THR A 283 18.92 14.32 -0.60
N ALA A 284 19.10 15.63 -0.46
CA ALA A 284 18.65 16.57 -1.49
C ALA A 284 19.30 16.27 -2.84
N GLU A 285 20.58 15.86 -2.86
CA GLU A 285 21.32 15.45 -4.06
C GLU A 285 20.64 14.29 -4.77
N ALA A 286 20.28 13.23 -4.02
CA ALA A 286 19.62 12.04 -4.58
C ALA A 286 18.24 12.38 -5.18
N ILE A 287 17.49 13.24 -4.51
CA ILE A 287 16.17 13.69 -5.00
C ILE A 287 16.32 14.56 -6.25
N LEU A 288 17.26 15.52 -6.24
CA LEU A 288 17.54 16.39 -7.40
C LEU A 288 18.08 15.59 -8.59
N ALA A 289 18.90 14.56 -8.35
CA ALA A 289 19.36 13.65 -9.39
C ALA A 289 18.18 12.90 -10.04
N GLY A 290 17.20 12.47 -9.24
CA GLY A 290 15.96 11.87 -9.77
C GLY A 290 15.09 12.87 -10.53
N LEU A 291 15.05 14.12 -10.10
CA LEU A 291 14.33 15.21 -10.79
C LEU A 291 14.99 15.59 -12.12
N ALA A 292 16.32 15.51 -12.22
CA ALA A 292 17.06 15.84 -13.42
C ALA A 292 16.75 14.90 -14.61
N ASP A 293 16.31 13.67 -14.35
CA ASP A 293 15.90 12.71 -15.39
C ASP A 293 14.50 13.02 -15.97
N ARG A 294 13.83 14.03 -15.44
CA ARG A 294 12.50 14.44 -15.90
C ARG A 294 12.55 14.98 -17.33
N PRO A 295 11.71 14.50 -18.25
CA PRO A 295 11.57 15.13 -19.55
C PRO A 295 11.07 16.58 -19.41
N GLU A 296 11.70 17.53 -20.10
CA GLU A 296 11.39 18.98 -20.00
C GLU A 296 9.90 19.30 -20.25
N ARG A 297 9.23 18.53 -21.13
CA ARG A 297 7.80 18.70 -21.44
C ARG A 297 6.87 18.43 -20.26
N ILE A 298 7.35 17.74 -19.20
CA ILE A 298 6.56 17.42 -18.02
C ILE A 298 6.89 18.41 -16.91
N ASN A 299 5.95 19.26 -16.61
CA ASN A 299 6.08 20.33 -15.62
C ASN A 299 5.31 20.06 -14.31
N ARG A 300 4.67 18.89 -14.17
CA ARG A 300 3.96 18.51 -12.95
C ARG A 300 4.73 17.43 -12.21
N ILE A 301 5.12 17.72 -10.98
CA ILE A 301 5.94 16.86 -10.13
C ILE A 301 5.14 16.36 -8.95
N GLY A 302 5.19 15.04 -8.70
CA GLY A 302 4.67 14.40 -7.50
C GLY A 302 5.81 13.99 -6.57
N LEU A 303 5.86 14.55 -5.37
CA LEU A 303 6.79 14.10 -4.35
C LEU A 303 6.13 13.00 -3.52
N LEU A 304 6.73 11.82 -3.53
CA LEU A 304 6.24 10.64 -2.83
C LEU A 304 7.05 10.40 -1.57
N GLY A 305 6.39 10.38 -0.43
CA GLY A 305 7.01 10.08 0.85
C GLY A 305 5.95 9.95 1.93
N MET A 306 6.26 9.18 2.95
CA MET A 306 5.41 9.05 4.15
C MET A 306 5.73 10.15 5.16
N GLU A 307 6.89 10.74 5.05
CA GLU A 307 7.38 11.86 5.84
C GLU A 307 7.97 12.94 4.93
N MET A 308 7.80 14.19 5.31
CA MET A 308 8.41 15.31 4.61
C MET A 308 9.92 15.33 4.85
N ALA A 309 10.66 15.67 3.83
CA ALA A 309 12.09 15.95 3.92
C ALA A 309 12.40 17.13 4.90
N SER A 310 13.66 17.30 5.25
CA SER A 310 14.10 18.45 6.05
C SER A 310 13.76 19.78 5.36
N SER A 311 13.65 20.86 6.13
CA SER A 311 13.39 22.20 5.57
C SER A 311 14.42 22.59 4.50
N GLU A 312 15.70 22.32 4.74
CA GLU A 312 16.78 22.54 3.79
C GLU A 312 16.58 21.77 2.47
N THR A 313 16.23 20.49 2.56
CA THR A 313 15.93 19.67 1.37
C THR A 313 14.72 20.22 0.61
N VAL A 314 13.67 20.63 1.35
CA VAL A 314 12.46 21.24 0.76
C VAL A 314 12.83 22.54 0.03
N ASP A 315 13.70 23.40 0.60
CA ASP A 315 14.13 24.65 -0.03
C ASP A 315 14.90 24.41 -1.33
N ARG A 316 15.77 23.42 -1.35
CA ARG A 316 16.52 23.05 -2.56
C ARG A 316 15.59 22.49 -3.65
N ILE A 317 14.63 21.65 -3.29
CA ILE A 317 13.60 21.17 -4.22
C ILE A 317 12.76 22.36 -4.74
N ALA A 318 12.39 23.28 -3.87
CA ALA A 318 11.63 24.46 -4.23
C ALA A 318 12.38 25.37 -5.21
N ALA A 319 13.68 25.57 -5.00
CA ALA A 319 14.54 26.31 -5.92
C ALA A 319 14.55 25.66 -7.30
N TYR A 320 14.79 24.34 -7.36
CA TYR A 320 14.76 23.57 -8.61
C TYR A 320 13.42 23.71 -9.34
N LEU A 321 12.29 23.55 -8.62
CA LEU A 321 10.96 23.64 -9.23
C LEU A 321 10.67 25.01 -9.82
N ARG A 322 11.10 26.09 -9.14
CA ARG A 322 10.96 27.47 -9.65
C ARG A 322 11.81 27.70 -10.90
N GLU A 323 13.08 27.29 -10.87
CA GLU A 323 14.02 27.44 -11.99
C GLU A 323 13.51 26.75 -13.25
N HIS A 324 12.89 25.55 -13.10
CA HIS A 324 12.40 24.76 -14.22
C HIS A 324 10.90 24.95 -14.52
N GLY A 325 10.24 25.93 -13.90
CA GLY A 325 8.81 26.22 -14.13
C GLY A 325 7.89 25.05 -13.78
N CYS A 326 8.25 24.23 -12.80
CA CYS A 326 7.49 23.03 -12.42
C CYS A 326 6.46 23.33 -11.35
N ALA A 327 5.29 22.69 -11.49
CA ALA A 327 4.22 22.69 -10.49
C ALA A 327 4.30 21.43 -9.63
N LEU A 328 4.13 21.62 -8.31
CA LEU A 328 4.17 20.54 -7.34
C LEU A 328 2.77 19.96 -7.10
N SER A 329 2.71 18.66 -6.87
CA SER A 329 1.51 17.96 -6.41
C SER A 329 1.84 17.12 -5.17
N PHE A 330 1.00 17.22 -4.15
CA PHE A 330 1.09 16.39 -2.94
C PHE A 330 -0.13 15.49 -2.81
N SER A 331 0.06 14.30 -2.23
CA SER A 331 -1.02 13.38 -1.94
C SER A 331 -1.86 13.83 -0.74
N SER A 332 -1.20 14.13 0.38
CA SER A 332 -1.81 14.70 1.59
C SER A 332 -0.73 15.38 2.43
N LEU A 333 -1.14 16.39 3.18
CA LEU A 333 -0.28 17.12 4.08
C LEU A 333 -0.65 16.85 5.53
N ARG A 334 0.35 16.89 6.37
CA ARG A 334 0.17 16.88 7.81
C ARG A 334 0.01 18.32 8.29
N ALA A 335 -1.05 18.62 9.04
CA ALA A 335 -1.45 19.98 9.42
C ALA A 335 -0.35 20.75 10.16
N ASP A 336 0.37 20.10 11.09
CA ASP A 336 1.47 20.69 11.87
C ASP A 336 2.77 20.91 11.07
N ARG A 337 2.83 20.50 9.80
CA ARG A 337 4.01 20.60 8.94
C ARG A 337 3.84 21.57 7.76
N ILE A 338 2.75 22.31 7.74
CA ILE A 338 2.49 23.32 6.71
C ILE A 338 3.24 24.60 7.10
N THR A 339 4.46 24.74 6.57
CA THR A 339 5.33 25.94 6.76
C THR A 339 4.98 27.02 5.74
N ALA A 340 5.48 28.25 5.94
CA ALA A 340 5.35 29.34 4.99
C ALA A 340 5.92 28.94 3.60
N GLN A 341 7.08 28.31 3.58
CA GLN A 341 7.72 27.80 2.35
C GLN A 341 6.86 26.78 1.61
N THR A 342 6.27 25.83 2.36
CA THR A 342 5.33 24.87 1.78
C THR A 342 4.12 25.57 1.17
N LEU A 343 3.57 26.58 1.84
CA LEU A 343 2.45 27.38 1.33
C LEU A 343 2.79 28.14 0.06
N GLU A 344 3.97 28.76 -0.01
CA GLU A 344 4.46 29.44 -1.21
C GLU A 344 4.57 28.49 -2.40
N LEU A 345 5.14 27.30 -2.19
CA LEU A 345 5.24 26.26 -3.21
C LEU A 345 3.88 25.78 -3.71
N LEU A 346 2.94 25.55 -2.79
CA LEU A 346 1.59 25.13 -3.12
C LEU A 346 0.85 26.21 -3.92
N ALA A 347 0.98 27.47 -3.51
CA ALA A 347 0.39 28.62 -4.19
C ALA A 347 0.98 28.80 -5.59
N ALA A 348 2.31 28.74 -5.74
CA ALA A 348 3.02 28.81 -7.02
C ALA A 348 2.58 27.66 -7.96
N SER A 349 2.29 26.48 -7.41
CA SER A 349 1.83 25.31 -8.16
C SER A 349 0.36 25.38 -8.59
N ARG A 350 -0.37 26.43 -8.22
CA ARG A 350 -1.80 26.65 -8.54
C ARG A 350 -2.69 25.43 -8.25
N LEU A 351 -2.44 24.77 -7.11
CA LEU A 351 -3.21 23.60 -6.72
C LEU A 351 -4.68 23.96 -6.48
N LYS A 352 -5.57 23.18 -7.07
CA LYS A 352 -7.02 23.36 -6.87
C LYS A 352 -7.49 22.80 -5.53
N SER A 353 -6.85 21.75 -5.03
CA SER A 353 -7.23 21.08 -3.79
C SER A 353 -6.03 20.51 -3.05
N VAL A 354 -6.11 20.49 -1.72
CA VAL A 354 -5.14 19.84 -0.82
C VAL A 354 -5.88 18.99 0.20
N ALA A 355 -5.29 17.85 0.54
CA ALA A 355 -5.81 16.96 1.57
C ALA A 355 -5.04 17.11 2.88
N ILE A 356 -5.76 17.15 4.00
CA ILE A 356 -5.26 17.11 5.37
C ILE A 356 -5.72 15.81 6.00
N ALA A 357 -4.82 15.07 6.64
CA ALA A 357 -5.13 13.80 7.29
C ALA A 357 -5.21 13.99 8.81
N ALA A 358 -6.43 14.17 9.33
CA ALA A 358 -6.71 14.14 10.77
C ALA A 358 -6.71 12.69 11.30
N ASP A 359 -7.24 11.76 10.51
CA ASP A 359 -7.38 10.32 10.73
C ASP A 359 -8.26 9.94 11.93
N GLY A 360 -8.27 10.68 13.04
CA GLY A 360 -9.17 10.48 14.18
C GLY A 360 -10.30 11.51 14.21
N CYS A 361 -11.52 11.07 14.52
CA CYS A 361 -12.70 11.94 14.60
C CYS A 361 -12.57 12.99 15.69
N SER A 362 -12.03 12.63 16.86
CA SER A 362 -11.82 13.50 18.01
C SER A 362 -10.34 13.68 18.34
N GLU A 363 -10.01 14.65 19.17
CA GLU A 363 -8.64 14.84 19.66
C GLU A 363 -8.18 13.65 20.51
N ARG A 364 -9.09 13.07 21.30
CA ARG A 364 -8.86 11.84 22.03
C ARG A 364 -8.47 10.69 21.09
N LEU A 365 -9.20 10.50 20.00
CA LEU A 365 -8.87 9.45 19.01
C LEU A 365 -7.59 9.77 18.24
N ARG A 366 -7.30 11.05 17.96
CA ARG A 366 -6.00 11.45 17.38
C ARG A 366 -4.84 11.12 18.31
N THR A 367 -5.02 11.23 19.62
CA THR A 367 -4.04 10.80 20.63
C THR A 367 -3.92 9.28 20.68
N LEU A 368 -5.04 8.55 20.68
CA LEU A 368 -5.08 7.08 20.67
C LEU A 368 -4.30 6.50 19.49
N ILE A 369 -4.49 7.03 18.29
CA ILE A 369 -3.77 6.60 17.09
C ILE A 369 -2.34 7.14 17.00
N ASN A 370 -1.87 7.89 17.98
CA ASN A 370 -0.56 8.57 18.01
C ASN A 370 -0.36 9.54 16.83
N LYS A 371 -1.42 10.26 16.43
CA LYS A 371 -1.32 11.25 15.35
C LYS A 371 -0.60 12.51 15.80
N GLY A 372 -0.80 12.92 17.07
CA GLY A 372 -0.19 14.12 17.65
C GLY A 372 -0.61 15.39 16.92
N LEU A 373 -1.91 15.54 16.63
CA LEU A 373 -2.52 16.73 16.06
C LEU A 373 -3.66 17.20 16.96
N GLY A 374 -3.55 18.43 17.46
CA GLY A 374 -4.64 19.11 18.12
C GLY A 374 -5.67 19.66 17.12
N GLU A 375 -6.79 20.17 17.65
CA GLU A 375 -7.80 20.79 16.80
C GLU A 375 -7.29 22.07 16.14
N GLU A 376 -6.58 22.91 16.89
CA GLU A 376 -6.06 24.20 16.36
C GLU A 376 -5.01 23.99 15.26
N ASP A 377 -4.28 22.87 15.26
CA ASP A 377 -3.39 22.51 14.12
C ASP A 377 -4.20 22.36 12.83
N LEU A 378 -5.38 21.73 12.91
CA LEU A 378 -6.26 21.50 11.76
C LEU A 378 -6.93 22.80 11.29
N LEU A 379 -7.45 23.59 12.22
CA LEU A 379 -8.10 24.87 11.95
C LEU A 379 -7.11 25.87 11.34
N GLY A 380 -5.96 26.04 11.96
CA GLY A 380 -4.92 26.95 11.49
C GLY A 380 -4.31 26.52 10.15
N ALA A 381 -4.14 25.21 9.91
CA ALA A 381 -3.71 24.69 8.62
C ALA A 381 -4.71 25.00 7.52
N ALA A 382 -6.01 24.75 7.76
CA ALA A 382 -7.07 25.02 6.81
C ALA A 382 -7.16 26.51 6.46
N GLU A 383 -7.08 27.39 7.44
CA GLU A 383 -7.08 28.84 7.26
C GLU A 383 -5.90 29.29 6.40
N ARG A 384 -4.67 28.87 6.74
CA ARG A 384 -3.44 29.22 5.97
C ARG A 384 -3.51 28.73 4.54
N LEU A 385 -4.02 27.52 4.27
CA LEU A 385 -4.16 26.98 2.91
C LEU A 385 -5.13 27.82 2.08
N VAL A 386 -6.30 28.17 2.63
CA VAL A 386 -7.26 29.03 1.93
C VAL A 386 -6.70 30.44 1.72
N ALA A 387 -6.00 30.99 2.72
CA ALA A 387 -5.29 32.26 2.59
C ALA A 387 -4.20 32.21 1.51
N ALA A 388 -3.58 31.06 1.26
CA ALA A 388 -2.63 30.85 0.16
C ALA A 388 -3.31 30.62 -1.22
N GLY A 389 -4.66 30.59 -1.29
CA GLY A 389 -5.41 30.48 -2.55
C GLY A 389 -5.87 29.05 -2.88
N ILE A 390 -5.83 28.12 -1.94
CA ILE A 390 -6.30 26.73 -2.12
C ILE A 390 -7.69 26.63 -1.50
N PHE A 391 -8.72 26.72 -2.31
CA PHE A 391 -10.11 26.85 -1.85
C PHE A 391 -10.85 25.52 -1.65
N HIS A 392 -10.32 24.40 -2.16
CA HIS A 392 -10.89 23.07 -1.95
C HIS A 392 -10.01 22.26 -1.00
N LEU A 393 -10.49 22.06 0.22
CA LEU A 393 -9.80 21.25 1.21
C LEU A 393 -10.46 19.87 1.31
N LYS A 394 -9.65 18.83 1.52
CA LYS A 394 -10.11 17.47 1.83
C LYS A 394 -9.64 17.13 3.23
N LEU A 395 -10.54 16.65 4.08
CA LEU A 395 -10.22 16.13 5.40
C LEU A 395 -10.45 14.61 5.42
N TYR A 396 -9.40 13.85 5.75
CA TYR A 396 -9.50 12.40 5.92
C TYR A 396 -9.68 12.05 7.38
N VAL A 397 -10.69 11.22 7.67
CA VAL A 397 -10.95 10.66 9.00
C VAL A 397 -11.31 9.18 8.89
N MET A 398 -11.10 8.44 9.98
CA MET A 398 -11.50 7.05 10.11
C MET A 398 -12.58 6.91 11.18
N ILE A 399 -13.55 6.01 10.95
CA ILE A 399 -14.53 5.53 11.90
C ILE A 399 -14.32 4.05 12.21
N GLY A 400 -14.83 3.59 13.35
CA GLY A 400 -14.61 2.22 13.80
C GLY A 400 -13.21 1.99 14.39
N LEU A 401 -12.59 3.05 14.90
CA LEU A 401 -11.37 2.97 15.72
C LEU A 401 -11.67 2.28 17.06
N PRO A 402 -10.68 1.59 17.65
CA PRO A 402 -10.87 1.02 18.97
C PRO A 402 -11.26 2.11 20.00
N THR A 403 -12.18 1.79 20.91
CA THR A 403 -12.71 2.68 21.94
C THR A 403 -13.50 3.91 21.43
N GLU A 404 -13.84 3.98 20.16
CA GLU A 404 -14.63 5.08 19.59
C GLU A 404 -16.05 5.10 20.17
N THR A 405 -16.49 6.28 20.60
CA THR A 405 -17.80 6.53 21.20
C THR A 405 -18.63 7.50 20.34
N GLN A 406 -19.90 7.70 20.71
CA GLN A 406 -20.76 8.68 20.07
C GLN A 406 -20.20 10.11 20.23
N ASP A 407 -19.63 10.45 21.39
CA ASP A 407 -19.05 11.78 21.67
C ASP A 407 -17.91 12.12 20.69
N ASP A 408 -17.15 11.11 20.24
CA ASP A 408 -16.09 11.32 19.24
C ASP A 408 -16.66 11.70 17.86
N LEU A 409 -17.82 11.12 17.49
CA LEU A 409 -18.52 11.48 16.26
C LEU A 409 -19.13 12.88 16.35
N ASP A 410 -19.65 13.25 17.52
CA ASP A 410 -20.18 14.58 17.77
C ASP A 410 -19.08 15.64 17.77
N GLU A 411 -17.87 15.30 18.27
CA GLU A 411 -16.70 16.18 18.15
C GLU A 411 -16.29 16.40 16.69
N LEU A 412 -16.35 15.35 15.84
CA LEU A 412 -16.11 15.51 14.41
C LEU A 412 -17.09 16.49 13.76
N ILE A 413 -18.37 16.41 14.12
CA ILE A 413 -19.41 17.32 13.60
C ILE A 413 -19.06 18.76 13.98
N ARG A 414 -18.70 19.00 15.24
CA ARG A 414 -18.26 20.33 15.74
C ARG A 414 -16.98 20.81 15.06
N LEU A 415 -16.01 19.92 14.83
CA LEU A 415 -14.77 20.26 14.11
C LEU A 415 -15.06 20.70 12.67
N VAL A 416 -15.95 19.99 11.97
CA VAL A 416 -16.35 20.35 10.58
C VAL A 416 -17.00 21.73 10.55
N ASP A 417 -17.92 22.01 11.49
CA ASP A 417 -18.56 23.33 11.58
C ASP A 417 -17.53 24.44 11.82
N ARG A 418 -16.60 24.26 12.77
CA ARG A 418 -15.52 25.22 13.04
C ARG A 418 -14.57 25.41 11.87
N LEU A 419 -14.23 24.33 11.13
CA LEU A 419 -13.43 24.43 9.91
C LEU A 419 -14.11 25.29 8.87
N LEU A 420 -15.39 25.05 8.60
CA LEU A 420 -16.18 25.86 7.66
C LEU A 420 -16.28 27.33 8.13
N ALA A 421 -16.53 27.56 9.42
CA ALA A 421 -16.56 28.91 10.00
C ALA A 421 -15.24 29.66 9.84
N ARG A 422 -14.08 28.98 9.90
CA ARG A 422 -12.76 29.56 9.67
C ARG A 422 -12.46 29.85 8.20
N ILE A 423 -12.73 28.90 7.29
CA ILE A 423 -12.31 29.00 5.90
C ILE A 423 -13.23 29.86 5.02
N LEU A 424 -14.53 29.90 5.30
CA LEU A 424 -15.50 30.62 4.46
C LEU A 424 -15.27 32.15 4.44
N PRO A 425 -15.01 32.86 5.57
CA PRO A 425 -14.69 34.28 5.55
C PRO A 425 -13.41 34.58 4.77
N VAL A 426 -12.36 33.76 4.92
CA VAL A 426 -11.09 33.91 4.21
C VAL A 426 -11.28 33.77 2.71
N GLY A 427 -12.05 32.77 2.28
CA GLY A 427 -12.37 32.59 0.86
C GLY A 427 -13.18 33.76 0.30
N ARG A 428 -14.20 34.24 1.02
CA ARG A 428 -15.01 35.41 0.62
C ARG A 428 -14.18 36.69 0.47
N SER A 429 -13.25 36.95 1.37
CA SER A 429 -12.33 38.10 1.27
C SER A 429 -11.49 38.08 -0.02
N ARG A 430 -11.26 36.88 -0.55
CA ARG A 430 -10.58 36.63 -1.84
C ARG A 430 -11.54 36.50 -3.03
N LYS A 431 -12.83 36.80 -2.85
CA LYS A 431 -13.88 36.66 -3.87
C LYS A 431 -14.00 35.22 -4.42
N ARG A 432 -13.76 34.22 -3.57
CA ARG A 432 -13.85 32.81 -3.88
C ARG A 432 -14.65 32.06 -2.82
N LEU A 433 -15.32 31.02 -3.25
CA LEU A 433 -16.00 30.11 -2.35
C LEU A 433 -15.03 29.01 -1.90
N SER A 434 -14.90 28.79 -0.59
CA SER A 434 -14.16 27.68 -0.05
C SER A 434 -15.07 26.48 0.13
N GLU A 435 -14.55 25.28 -0.14
CA GLU A 435 -15.28 24.02 0.00
C GLU A 435 -14.45 23.01 0.82
N LEU A 436 -15.14 22.22 1.62
CA LEU A 436 -14.57 21.13 2.39
C LEU A 436 -15.13 19.79 1.90
N THR A 437 -14.27 18.86 1.54
CA THR A 437 -14.64 17.47 1.32
C THR A 437 -14.23 16.65 2.53
N LEU A 438 -15.18 16.09 3.26
CA LEU A 438 -14.93 15.15 4.35
C LEU A 438 -14.96 13.73 3.80
N SER A 439 -13.81 13.05 3.83
CA SER A 439 -13.68 11.65 3.41
C SER A 439 -13.58 10.76 4.64
N ILE A 440 -14.60 9.95 4.85
CA ILE A 440 -14.78 9.09 6.02
C ILE A 440 -14.51 7.64 5.59
N ASN A 441 -13.43 7.06 6.14
CA ASN A 441 -13.00 5.70 5.83
C ASN A 441 -13.28 4.78 7.02
N CYS A 442 -13.51 3.49 6.75
CA CYS A 442 -13.58 2.49 7.81
C CYS A 442 -12.16 2.10 8.25
N PHE A 443 -11.90 2.04 9.54
CA PHE A 443 -10.66 1.52 10.06
C PHE A 443 -10.50 0.03 9.73
N VAL A 444 -9.34 -0.32 9.19
CA VAL A 444 -8.95 -1.71 8.89
C VAL A 444 -7.70 -2.05 9.69
N PRO A 445 -7.77 -2.99 10.64
CA PRO A 445 -6.59 -3.43 11.39
C PRO A 445 -5.58 -4.10 10.45
N LYS A 446 -4.31 -3.70 10.54
CA LYS A 446 -3.24 -4.15 9.66
C LYS A 446 -2.18 -4.95 10.42
N PRO A 447 -1.60 -6.00 9.79
CA PRO A 447 -0.40 -6.68 10.29
C PRO A 447 0.73 -5.69 10.61
N TRP A 448 1.57 -6.06 11.55
CA TRP A 448 2.74 -5.29 11.97
C TRP A 448 2.44 -3.87 12.51
N THR A 449 1.21 -3.64 12.94
CA THR A 449 0.83 -2.39 13.62
C THR A 449 0.42 -2.68 15.06
N PRO A 450 0.52 -1.71 15.99
CA PRO A 450 -0.08 -1.85 17.31
C PRO A 450 -1.56 -2.24 17.27
N PHE A 451 -2.29 -1.80 16.25
CA PHE A 451 -3.71 -2.12 16.10
C PHE A 451 -3.99 -3.45 15.37
N GLN A 452 -2.96 -4.28 15.12
CA GLN A 452 -3.17 -5.65 14.67
C GLN A 452 -3.96 -6.51 15.67
N TYR A 453 -3.99 -6.10 16.94
CA TYR A 453 -4.72 -6.76 18.02
C TYR A 453 -6.21 -6.35 18.10
N CYS A 454 -6.60 -5.29 17.38
CA CYS A 454 -7.95 -4.75 17.43
C CYS A 454 -8.94 -5.52 16.55
N SER A 455 -10.20 -5.49 16.93
CA SER A 455 -11.32 -5.96 16.12
C SER A 455 -11.64 -4.93 15.01
N PHE A 456 -12.02 -5.44 13.84
CA PHE A 456 -12.63 -4.62 12.80
C PHE A 456 -13.96 -4.03 13.28
N GLY A 457 -14.26 -2.78 12.90
CA GLY A 457 -15.49 -2.07 13.31
C GLY A 457 -15.44 -1.44 14.68
N GLY A 458 -14.28 -1.52 15.38
CA GLY A 458 -14.11 -0.90 16.70
C GLY A 458 -14.86 -1.59 17.83
N LEU A 459 -15.26 -2.85 17.64
CA LEU A 459 -15.96 -3.63 18.68
C LEU A 459 -15.08 -3.79 19.91
N ALA A 460 -15.70 -3.63 21.09
CA ALA A 460 -15.06 -3.98 22.35
C ALA A 460 -14.79 -5.50 22.41
N PRO A 461 -13.74 -5.96 23.13
CA PRO A 461 -13.42 -7.39 23.22
C PRO A 461 -14.60 -8.27 23.70
N ALA A 462 -15.49 -7.75 24.53
CA ALA A 462 -16.67 -8.47 24.99
C ALA A 462 -17.70 -8.69 23.87
N GLU A 463 -17.93 -7.69 23.02
CA GLU A 463 -18.84 -7.74 21.88
C GLU A 463 -18.30 -8.60 20.74
N ALA A 464 -16.99 -8.63 20.58
CA ALA A 464 -16.32 -9.43 19.56
C ALA A 464 -16.31 -10.93 19.84
N LYS A 465 -16.74 -11.39 21.03
CA LYS A 465 -16.79 -12.80 21.41
C LYS A 465 -17.96 -13.57 20.80
N GLU A 466 -18.93 -12.90 20.19
CA GLU A 466 -20.13 -13.56 19.62
C GLU A 466 -19.85 -14.36 18.33
N GLU A 467 -18.61 -14.48 17.90
CA GLU A 467 -18.18 -15.20 16.68
C GLU A 467 -18.98 -14.80 15.42
N ARG A 468 -19.32 -13.51 15.32
CA ARG A 468 -20.16 -12.93 14.26
C ARG A 468 -19.57 -11.63 13.72
N ILE A 469 -19.75 -11.40 12.42
CA ILE A 469 -19.30 -10.16 11.74
C ILE A 469 -20.39 -9.08 11.68
N GLU A 470 -21.65 -9.47 11.84
CA GLU A 470 -22.80 -8.58 11.66
C GLU A 470 -22.78 -7.38 12.61
N PRO A 471 -22.43 -7.50 13.92
CA PRO A 471 -22.35 -6.36 14.81
C PRO A 471 -21.37 -5.30 14.35
N ALA A 472 -20.19 -5.70 13.85
CA ALA A 472 -19.18 -4.78 13.32
C ALA A 472 -19.69 -4.00 12.09
N LEU A 473 -20.32 -4.71 11.15
CA LEU A 473 -20.90 -4.09 9.95
C LEU A 473 -22.09 -3.18 10.29
N ALA A 474 -22.96 -3.62 11.18
CA ALA A 474 -24.13 -2.85 11.61
C ALA A 474 -23.71 -1.55 12.30
N GLY A 475 -22.76 -1.61 13.24
CA GLY A 475 -22.22 -0.45 13.93
C GLY A 475 -21.57 0.56 12.96
N LEU A 476 -20.76 0.11 12.00
CA LEU A 476 -20.20 1.01 10.99
C LEU A 476 -21.27 1.66 10.11
N LYS A 477 -22.28 0.90 9.67
CA LYS A 477 -23.39 1.42 8.86
C LYS A 477 -24.24 2.43 9.66
N GLU A 478 -24.41 2.22 10.96
CA GLU A 478 -25.10 3.15 11.84
C GLU A 478 -24.33 4.47 12.01
N LYS A 479 -23.03 4.42 12.28
CA LYS A 479 -22.14 5.59 12.35
C LYS A 479 -22.17 6.41 11.05
N ILE A 480 -22.11 5.75 9.89
CA ILE A 480 -22.23 6.40 8.57
C ILE A 480 -23.59 7.08 8.43
N ARG A 481 -24.67 6.40 8.81
CA ARG A 481 -26.04 6.96 8.75
C ARG A 481 -26.16 8.19 9.65
N TYR A 482 -25.63 8.10 10.86
CA TYR A 482 -25.61 9.20 11.80
C TYR A 482 -24.86 10.42 11.25
N LEU A 483 -23.61 10.26 10.85
CA LEU A 483 -22.79 11.35 10.30
C LEU A 483 -23.43 11.95 9.04
N ARG A 484 -23.98 11.11 8.15
CA ARG A 484 -24.69 11.60 6.97
C ARG A 484 -25.90 12.46 7.35
N LYS A 485 -26.71 12.01 8.31
CA LYS A 485 -27.89 12.77 8.79
C LYS A 485 -27.49 14.14 9.37
N MET A 486 -26.41 14.19 10.16
CA MET A 486 -26.00 15.42 10.84
C MET A 486 -25.28 16.42 9.92
N LEU A 487 -24.59 15.93 8.89
CA LEU A 487 -23.71 16.75 8.05
C LEU A 487 -24.29 17.09 6.67
N CYS A 488 -25.33 16.39 6.18
CA CYS A 488 -25.80 16.53 4.80
C CYS A 488 -26.34 17.92 4.45
N ASN A 489 -26.78 18.70 5.42
CA ASN A 489 -27.33 20.04 5.22
C ASN A 489 -26.31 21.17 5.42
N MET A 490 -25.04 20.84 5.72
CA MET A 490 -24.00 21.87 5.86
C MET A 490 -23.58 22.40 4.48
N ALA A 491 -23.72 23.71 4.29
CA ALA A 491 -23.33 24.35 3.03
C ALA A 491 -21.80 24.26 2.82
N ASN A 492 -21.38 24.07 1.57
CA ASN A 492 -19.98 23.95 1.15
C ASN A 492 -19.25 22.73 1.72
N LEU A 493 -20.00 21.72 2.18
CA LEU A 493 -19.49 20.44 2.63
C LEU A 493 -19.86 19.33 1.64
N HIS A 494 -18.86 18.57 1.20
CA HIS A 494 -19.03 17.36 0.39
C HIS A 494 -18.65 16.13 1.22
N LEU A 495 -19.54 15.13 1.27
CA LEU A 495 -19.33 13.91 2.04
C LEU A 495 -18.94 12.74 1.13
N LYS A 496 -17.88 12.04 1.49
CA LYS A 496 -17.47 10.77 0.89
C LYS A 496 -17.36 9.72 1.98
N PHE A 497 -18.00 8.58 1.77
CA PHE A 497 -17.97 7.45 2.70
C PHE A 497 -17.40 6.21 2.03
N ASP A 498 -16.60 5.50 2.78
CA ASP A 498 -16.15 4.16 2.42
C ASP A 498 -17.29 3.14 2.58
N HIS A 499 -17.18 2.00 1.91
CA HIS A 499 -18.15 0.92 2.01
C HIS A 499 -17.71 -0.09 3.10
N PRO A 500 -18.48 -0.25 4.21
CA PRO A 500 -18.12 -1.20 5.27
C PRO A 500 -17.89 -2.64 4.81
N ASP A 501 -18.65 -3.12 3.81
CA ASP A 501 -18.47 -4.47 3.26
C ASP A 501 -17.14 -4.60 2.48
N GLN A 502 -16.67 -3.56 1.79
CA GLN A 502 -15.34 -3.55 1.15
C GLN A 502 -14.21 -3.45 2.18
N ALA A 503 -14.39 -2.66 3.23
CA ALA A 503 -13.45 -2.56 4.34
C ALA A 503 -13.34 -3.90 5.09
N LEU A 504 -14.45 -4.65 5.27
CA LEU A 504 -14.44 -6.01 5.80
C LEU A 504 -13.62 -6.96 4.90
N GLN A 505 -13.82 -6.92 3.57
CA GLN A 505 -13.03 -7.73 2.64
C GLN A 505 -11.54 -7.42 2.80
N GLN A 506 -11.19 -6.14 2.88
CA GLN A 506 -9.81 -5.72 3.08
C GLN A 506 -9.25 -6.23 4.42
N ALA A 507 -10.05 -6.21 5.51
CA ALA A 507 -9.62 -6.72 6.81
C ALA A 507 -9.37 -8.23 6.79
N VAL A 508 -10.24 -8.99 6.11
CA VAL A 508 -10.07 -10.44 5.92
C VAL A 508 -8.81 -10.73 5.10
N TYR A 509 -8.61 -10.06 3.98
CA TYR A 509 -7.43 -10.27 3.13
C TYR A 509 -6.13 -9.85 3.83
N SER A 510 -6.16 -8.74 4.56
CA SER A 510 -4.98 -8.18 5.24
C SER A 510 -4.44 -9.09 6.35
N ARG A 511 -5.34 -9.74 7.13
CA ARG A 511 -4.97 -10.58 8.28
C ARG A 511 -5.21 -12.07 8.04
N GLY A 512 -5.58 -12.44 6.82
CA GLY A 512 -5.80 -13.82 6.41
C GLY A 512 -4.51 -14.63 6.28
N ASP A 513 -4.67 -15.92 6.09
CA ASP A 513 -3.59 -16.87 5.84
C ASP A 513 -3.85 -17.69 4.57
N ARG A 514 -3.00 -18.69 4.31
CA ARG A 514 -3.03 -19.54 3.10
C ARG A 514 -4.35 -20.30 2.90
N ARG A 515 -5.17 -20.47 3.93
CA ARG A 515 -6.50 -21.09 3.83
C ARG A 515 -7.49 -20.23 3.02
N LEU A 516 -7.21 -18.94 2.84
CA LEU A 516 -7.97 -18.06 1.95
C LEU A 516 -7.80 -18.39 0.46
N GLY A 517 -6.73 -19.07 0.07
CA GLY A 517 -6.36 -19.28 -1.34
C GLY A 517 -7.51 -19.76 -2.22
N PRO A 518 -8.17 -20.90 -1.92
CA PRO A 518 -9.26 -21.38 -2.75
C PRO A 518 -10.42 -20.38 -2.90
N ALA A 519 -10.74 -19.62 -1.84
CA ALA A 519 -11.76 -18.58 -1.90
C ALA A 519 -11.32 -17.39 -2.78
N LEU A 520 -10.04 -16.98 -2.69
CA LEU A 520 -9.49 -15.92 -3.54
C LEU A 520 -9.54 -16.27 -5.03
N LEU A 521 -9.28 -17.54 -5.36
CA LEU A 521 -9.37 -18.02 -6.74
C LEU A 521 -10.82 -18.02 -7.26
N ASP A 522 -11.80 -18.47 -6.47
CA ASP A 522 -13.20 -18.43 -6.88
C ASP A 522 -13.72 -17.00 -7.05
N ILE A 523 -13.29 -16.07 -6.18
CA ILE A 523 -13.63 -14.64 -6.29
C ILE A 523 -12.98 -14.03 -7.52
N GLY A 524 -11.69 -14.27 -7.72
CA GLY A 524 -10.92 -13.69 -8.82
C GLY A 524 -11.43 -14.14 -10.19
N CYS A 525 -11.74 -15.40 -10.34
CA CYS A 525 -12.33 -15.98 -11.56
C CYS A 525 -13.83 -15.68 -11.74
N GLY A 526 -14.44 -14.88 -10.85
CA GLY A 526 -15.86 -14.54 -10.93
C GLY A 526 -16.83 -15.71 -10.69
N ARG A 527 -16.33 -16.83 -10.15
CA ARG A 527 -17.15 -18.04 -9.91
C ARG A 527 -18.13 -17.84 -8.75
N LEU A 528 -17.68 -17.15 -7.71
CA LEU A 528 -18.47 -16.88 -6.51
C LEU A 528 -18.21 -15.46 -5.98
N PRO A 529 -19.25 -14.76 -5.47
CA PRO A 529 -19.06 -13.54 -4.71
C PRO A 529 -18.42 -13.82 -3.35
N PHE A 530 -17.76 -12.83 -2.75
CA PHE A 530 -16.94 -12.92 -1.55
C PHE A 530 -17.54 -13.79 -0.42
N LYS A 531 -18.75 -13.47 0.04
CA LYS A 531 -19.39 -14.20 1.16
C LYS A 531 -19.67 -15.66 0.84
N GLN A 532 -20.03 -15.97 -0.42
CA GLN A 532 -20.30 -17.34 -0.87
C GLN A 532 -19.00 -18.13 -1.02
N ALA A 533 -17.95 -17.52 -1.54
CA ALA A 533 -16.64 -18.15 -1.66
C ALA A 533 -16.08 -18.53 -0.27
N LEU A 534 -16.14 -17.62 0.71
CA LEU A 534 -15.71 -17.92 2.07
C LEU A 534 -16.49 -19.10 2.68
N ARG A 535 -17.83 -19.11 2.53
CA ARG A 535 -18.67 -20.22 3.03
C ARG A 535 -18.33 -21.54 2.37
N ARG A 536 -18.17 -21.57 1.05
CA ARG A 536 -17.81 -22.78 0.29
C ARG A 536 -16.52 -23.41 0.80
N HIS A 537 -15.53 -22.57 1.09
CA HIS A 537 -14.20 -23.01 1.53
C HIS A 537 -14.05 -23.04 3.05
N ARG A 538 -15.14 -22.91 3.82
CA ARG A 538 -15.18 -22.95 5.29
C ARG A 538 -14.21 -21.96 5.94
N VAL A 539 -14.09 -20.78 5.33
CA VAL A 539 -13.31 -19.67 5.85
C VAL A 539 -14.23 -18.74 6.65
N ASP A 540 -13.95 -18.59 7.91
CA ASP A 540 -14.72 -17.70 8.77
C ASP A 540 -14.13 -16.28 8.74
N PRO A 541 -14.85 -15.26 8.20
CA PRO A 541 -14.39 -13.90 8.18
C PRO A 541 -14.25 -13.28 9.59
N TRP A 542 -14.97 -13.81 10.58
CA TRP A 542 -14.83 -13.37 11.98
C TRP A 542 -13.42 -13.66 12.49
N GLU A 543 -12.90 -14.84 12.25
CA GLU A 543 -11.56 -15.26 12.68
C GLU A 543 -10.47 -14.27 12.22
N TYR A 544 -10.56 -13.78 11.00
CA TYR A 544 -9.57 -12.88 10.44
C TYR A 544 -9.83 -11.40 10.76
N ALA A 545 -11.08 -10.94 10.65
CA ALA A 545 -11.39 -9.52 10.72
C ALA A 545 -11.79 -9.05 12.13
N VAL A 546 -12.55 -9.83 12.88
CA VAL A 546 -13.22 -9.37 14.10
C VAL A 546 -12.63 -9.95 15.38
N ARG A 547 -12.21 -11.21 15.38
CA ARG A 547 -11.66 -11.87 16.56
C ARG A 547 -10.54 -11.04 17.21
N PRO A 548 -10.65 -10.74 18.52
CA PRO A 548 -9.58 -10.07 19.26
C PRO A 548 -8.32 -10.95 19.28
N ARG A 549 -7.17 -10.35 19.05
CA ARG A 549 -5.86 -11.01 19.12
C ARG A 549 -5.21 -10.78 20.49
N HIS A 550 -4.41 -11.74 20.94
CA HIS A 550 -3.75 -11.69 22.24
C HIS A 550 -2.25 -11.41 22.11
N GLN A 551 -1.65 -10.92 23.20
CA GLN A 551 -0.23 -10.53 23.24
C GLN A 551 0.73 -11.62 22.77
N HIS A 552 0.47 -12.87 23.16
CA HIS A 552 1.36 -14.02 22.90
C HIS A 552 0.84 -14.91 21.78
N GLU A 553 -0.12 -14.44 21.02
CA GLU A 553 -0.62 -15.16 19.86
C GLU A 553 0.37 -15.04 18.70
N LEU A 554 0.75 -16.19 18.14
CA LEU A 554 1.57 -16.23 16.93
C LEU A 554 0.71 -15.89 15.72
N MET A 555 1.08 -14.86 14.99
CA MET A 555 0.38 -14.42 13.80
C MET A 555 0.98 -15.08 12.55
N CYS A 556 0.15 -15.39 11.55
CA CYS A 556 0.64 -16.04 10.33
C CYS A 556 1.69 -15.20 9.58
N TRP A 557 1.63 -13.87 9.66
CA TRP A 557 2.60 -12.97 9.05
C TRP A 557 3.94 -12.90 9.79
N GLU A 558 4.06 -13.52 10.98
CA GLU A 558 5.33 -13.54 11.73
C GLU A 558 6.38 -14.51 11.15
N VAL A 559 6.05 -15.19 10.07
CA VAL A 559 7.05 -15.85 9.20
C VAL A 559 8.03 -14.83 8.63
N VAL A 560 7.63 -13.56 8.52
CA VAL A 560 8.49 -12.43 8.15
C VAL A 560 9.14 -11.83 9.40
N ASP A 561 10.41 -11.43 9.30
CA ASP A 561 11.08 -10.66 10.32
C ASP A 561 11.36 -9.22 9.86
N HIS A 562 10.67 -8.27 10.49
CA HIS A 562 10.91 -6.83 10.28
C HIS A 562 11.96 -6.23 11.23
N GLY A 563 12.63 -7.06 12.05
CA GLY A 563 13.56 -6.60 13.08
C GLY A 563 12.88 -5.90 14.26
N ILE A 564 11.55 -6.01 14.38
CA ILE A 564 10.81 -5.44 15.50
C ILE A 564 10.90 -6.41 16.68
N ARG A 565 11.43 -5.92 17.82
CA ARG A 565 11.55 -6.76 19.02
C ARG A 565 10.22 -7.30 19.51
N PRO A 566 10.18 -8.52 20.05
CA PRO A 566 8.97 -9.10 20.63
C PRO A 566 8.32 -8.17 21.66
N GLY A 567 6.99 -8.11 21.69
CA GLY A 567 6.21 -7.32 22.65
C GLY A 567 6.09 -5.82 22.32
N PHE A 568 6.92 -5.23 21.45
CA PHE A 568 6.87 -3.79 21.16
C PHE A 568 5.51 -3.32 20.64
N LEU A 569 4.90 -4.05 19.72
CA LEU A 569 3.60 -3.67 19.15
C LEU A 569 2.49 -3.74 20.21
N TRP A 570 2.55 -4.72 21.12
CA TRP A 570 1.62 -4.81 22.24
C TRP A 570 1.82 -3.67 23.26
N GLU A 571 3.05 -3.33 23.59
CA GLU A 571 3.34 -2.18 24.45
C GLU A 571 2.75 -0.88 23.87
N GLU A 572 2.90 -0.67 22.57
CA GLU A 572 2.32 0.49 21.88
C GLU A 572 0.78 0.44 21.83
N TYR A 573 0.19 -0.75 21.69
CA TYR A 573 -1.24 -0.95 21.82
C TYR A 573 -1.73 -0.61 23.25
N ALA A 574 -1.04 -1.11 24.27
CA ALA A 574 -1.36 -0.81 25.66
C ALA A 574 -1.21 0.69 26.00
N ARG A 575 -0.22 1.37 25.40
CA ARG A 575 -0.07 2.83 25.49
C ARG A 575 -1.25 3.56 24.83
N ALA A 576 -1.70 3.07 23.65
CA ALA A 576 -2.86 3.63 22.98
C ALA A 576 -4.10 3.65 23.87
N VAL A 577 -4.45 2.48 24.41
CA VAL A 577 -5.64 2.33 25.27
C VAL A 577 -5.59 3.23 26.52
N ARG A 578 -4.37 3.51 27.02
CA ARG A 578 -4.15 4.44 28.14
C ARG A 578 -4.06 5.92 27.72
N GLY A 579 -4.25 6.25 26.43
CA GLY A 579 -4.15 7.62 25.94
C GLY A 579 -2.72 8.21 25.98
N LEU A 580 -1.69 7.37 26.04
CA LEU A 580 -0.29 7.80 26.15
C LEU A 580 0.33 7.97 24.76
N ALA A 581 0.83 9.16 24.46
CA ALA A 581 1.55 9.45 23.23
C ALA A 581 2.95 8.77 23.22
N THR A 582 3.44 8.47 22.02
CA THR A 582 4.79 7.96 21.76
C THR A 582 5.55 8.98 20.91
N PRO A 583 6.72 9.45 21.35
CA PRO A 583 7.48 10.42 20.58
C PRO A 583 7.97 9.84 19.25
N PRO A 584 8.20 10.68 18.23
CA PRO A 584 8.74 10.24 16.94
C PRO A 584 10.03 9.43 17.07
N CYS A 585 10.27 8.55 16.10
CA CYS A 585 11.50 7.80 16.00
C CYS A 585 12.64 8.70 15.52
N GLN A 586 13.78 8.62 16.21
CA GLN A 586 15.04 9.24 15.79
C GLN A 586 16.05 8.10 15.59
N PRO A 587 16.27 7.61 14.36
CA PRO A 587 17.04 6.38 14.11
C PRO A 587 18.43 6.37 14.74
N ALA A 588 19.09 7.52 14.81
CA ALA A 588 20.43 7.66 15.41
C ALA A 588 20.47 7.31 16.92
N VAL A 589 19.40 7.60 17.67
CA VAL A 589 19.38 7.47 19.13
C VAL A 589 18.26 6.60 19.68
N CYS A 590 17.17 6.42 18.94
CA CYS A 590 16.01 5.65 19.40
C CYS A 590 16.28 4.14 19.32
N ARG A 591 15.99 3.41 20.41
CA ARG A 591 16.16 1.95 20.50
C ARG A 591 14.87 1.21 20.89
N ARG A 592 13.73 1.89 20.89
CA ARG A 592 12.47 1.36 21.45
C ARG A 592 11.97 0.10 20.75
N CYS A 593 11.98 0.09 19.41
CA CYS A 593 11.47 -1.04 18.64
C CYS A 593 12.49 -2.14 18.33
N GLY A 594 13.78 -1.91 18.61
CA GLY A 594 14.85 -2.87 18.33
C GLY A 594 15.49 -2.77 16.94
N VAL A 595 14.79 -2.25 15.93
CA VAL A 595 15.22 -2.28 14.52
C VAL A 595 16.57 -1.59 14.25
N CYS A 596 16.94 -0.58 15.03
CA CYS A 596 18.18 0.19 14.83
C CYS A 596 19.39 -0.37 15.64
N HIS A 597 19.30 -1.58 16.23
CA HIS A 597 20.39 -2.14 17.02
C HIS A 597 21.46 -2.87 16.21
N GLU A 598 21.18 -3.27 14.99
CA GLU A 598 22.04 -4.16 14.18
C GLU A 598 22.76 -3.48 13.02
N ALA A 599 22.86 -2.15 13.04
CA ALA A 599 23.83 -1.49 12.16
C ALA A 599 25.21 -1.50 12.85
N LYS A 600 25.83 -2.69 12.98
CA LYS A 600 27.25 -2.86 13.23
C LYS A 600 27.90 -3.48 12.00
#